data_c0abdf1be17ac15c14d252a5727a3277
#
_entry.id   c0abdf1be17ac15c14d252a5727a3277
#
_cell.length_a   1.000
_cell.length_b   1.000
_cell.length_c   1.000
_cell.angle_alpha   90.00
_cell.angle_beta   90.00
_cell.angle_gamma   90.00
#
_symmetry.space_group_name_H-M   'P 1'
#
loop_
_entity.id
_entity.type
_entity.pdbx_description
1 polymer ?
#
loop_
_entity_poly.entity_id
_entity_poly.type
_entity_poly.pdbx_seq_one_letter_code
_entity_poly.pdbx_strand_id
1 'polypeptide(L)'
;MNKLTVNLSEKQRELLKKFFKILVEENEKINLTSITEEKEVYIKHFEDSLSGAEFFPEGAKVIEIGSGGGFPSIPLKISRDDLNFTLLEATGKKCEYLKKTGEKLGFKDYEVLNGRAEDYGKNPLYREKFDVATARAVARLNSLAEYCVPFVKVGGLFIAYKGDAEEEIREAEKAIGVLGCEKVEEKVFKLSENYGKRRVIVYKKVKNTPPEYPRGNGKEKKNPIK
;
A
#
# COMPACT_ATOMS: atom_id res chain seq x y z
N MET A 1 -5.67 -7.56 -25.43
CA MET A 1 -4.72 -7.31 -24.31
C MET A 1 -4.88 -5.86 -23.90
N ASN A 2 -5.35 -5.61 -22.68
CA ASN A 2 -5.46 -4.25 -22.14
C ASN A 2 -4.05 -3.65 -22.03
N LYS A 3 -3.83 -2.52 -22.71
CA LYS A 3 -2.56 -1.81 -22.69
C LYS A 3 -2.45 -1.10 -21.33
N LEU A 4 -1.68 -1.67 -20.40
CA LEU A 4 -1.26 -0.93 -19.21
C LEU A 4 -0.45 0.29 -19.66
N THR A 5 -0.67 1.44 -19.01
CA THR A 5 0.06 2.68 -19.29
C THR A 5 1.55 2.60 -18.93
N VAL A 6 1.92 1.61 -18.10
CA VAL A 6 3.29 1.34 -17.67
C VAL A 6 3.97 0.38 -18.65
N ASN A 7 5.21 0.71 -19.03
CA ASN A 7 6.01 -0.12 -19.92
C ASN A 7 6.56 -1.33 -19.15
N LEU A 8 5.98 -2.51 -19.36
CA LEU A 8 6.36 -3.76 -18.71
C LEU A 8 7.00 -4.73 -19.72
N SER A 9 8.02 -5.46 -19.29
CA SER A 9 8.61 -6.57 -20.06
C SER A 9 7.60 -7.71 -20.23
N GLU A 10 7.86 -8.60 -21.20
CA GLU A 10 7.00 -9.78 -21.40
C GLU A 10 6.93 -10.66 -20.15
N LYS A 11 8.06 -10.88 -19.48
CA LYS A 11 8.11 -11.61 -18.21
C LYS A 11 7.22 -11.00 -17.14
N GLN A 12 7.22 -9.68 -16.98
CA GLN A 12 6.37 -8.97 -16.02
C GLN A 12 4.89 -9.10 -16.37
N ARG A 13 4.54 -9.04 -17.66
CA ARG A 13 3.16 -9.26 -18.14
C ARG A 13 2.67 -10.68 -17.84
N GLU A 14 3.52 -11.69 -18.05
CA GLU A 14 3.19 -13.08 -17.70
C GLU A 14 3.03 -13.27 -16.18
N LEU A 15 3.84 -12.63 -15.35
CA LEU A 15 3.66 -12.64 -13.90
C LEU A 15 2.34 -11.98 -13.46
N LEU A 16 1.92 -10.86 -14.08
CA LEU A 16 0.62 -10.26 -13.81
C LEU A 16 -0.54 -11.16 -14.23
N LYS A 17 -0.45 -11.86 -15.37
CA LYS A 17 -1.45 -12.86 -15.77
C LYS A 17 -1.53 -14.01 -14.77
N LYS A 18 -0.38 -14.48 -14.30
CA LYS A 18 -0.32 -15.53 -13.27
C LYS A 18 -0.94 -15.07 -11.97
N PHE A 19 -0.62 -13.83 -11.54
CA PHE A 19 -1.22 -13.22 -10.37
C PHE A 19 -2.73 -13.07 -10.49
N PHE A 20 -3.24 -12.63 -11.63
CA PHE A 20 -4.68 -12.56 -11.89
C PHE A 20 -5.38 -13.91 -11.66
N LYS A 21 -4.84 -15.00 -12.23
CA LYS A 21 -5.40 -16.35 -12.03
C LYS A 21 -5.43 -16.75 -10.55
N ILE A 22 -4.31 -16.54 -9.83
CA ILE A 22 -4.23 -16.84 -8.40
C ILE A 22 -5.26 -16.01 -7.61
N LEU A 23 -5.38 -14.71 -7.92
CA LEU A 23 -6.33 -13.81 -7.27
C LEU A 23 -7.77 -14.30 -7.42
N VAL A 24 -8.20 -14.64 -8.63
CA VAL A 24 -9.58 -15.08 -8.90
C VAL A 24 -9.87 -16.42 -8.22
N GLU A 25 -8.97 -17.41 -8.35
CA GLU A 25 -9.11 -18.71 -7.70
C GLU A 25 -9.20 -18.63 -6.17
N GLU A 26 -8.37 -17.80 -5.54
CA GLU A 26 -8.39 -17.65 -4.08
C GLU A 26 -9.51 -16.72 -3.59
N ASN A 27 -9.98 -15.79 -4.44
CA ASN A 27 -11.08 -14.91 -4.09
C ASN A 27 -12.40 -15.66 -3.83
N GLU A 28 -12.62 -16.79 -4.50
CA GLU A 28 -13.78 -17.67 -4.25
C GLU A 28 -13.81 -18.19 -2.80
N LYS A 29 -12.66 -18.28 -2.14
CA LYS A 29 -12.50 -18.88 -0.80
C LYS A 29 -12.46 -17.85 0.33
N ILE A 30 -11.87 -16.67 0.09
CA ILE A 30 -11.49 -15.74 1.18
C ILE A 30 -11.87 -14.27 0.96
N ASN A 31 -12.66 -13.94 -0.06
CA ASN A 31 -13.12 -12.57 -0.33
C ASN A 31 -12.00 -11.51 -0.30
N LEU A 32 -11.11 -11.54 -1.28
CA LEU A 32 -9.99 -10.62 -1.42
C LEU A 32 -10.40 -9.29 -2.05
N THR A 33 -11.31 -9.37 -3.05
CA THR A 33 -11.82 -8.25 -3.81
C THR A 33 -13.23 -8.52 -4.34
N SER A 34 -14.01 -7.47 -4.53
CA SER A 34 -15.29 -7.54 -5.26
C SER A 34 -15.12 -7.45 -6.79
N ILE A 35 -13.91 -7.18 -7.27
CA ILE A 35 -13.59 -7.00 -8.69
C ILE A 35 -12.91 -8.27 -9.19
N THR A 36 -13.59 -9.03 -10.05
CA THR A 36 -13.10 -10.33 -10.57
C THR A 36 -13.04 -10.39 -12.11
N GLU A 37 -13.67 -9.43 -12.80
CA GLU A 37 -13.61 -9.34 -14.25
C GLU A 37 -12.20 -8.91 -14.67
N GLU A 38 -11.58 -9.63 -15.60
CA GLU A 38 -10.17 -9.48 -15.95
C GLU A 38 -9.82 -8.03 -16.32
N LYS A 39 -10.60 -7.41 -17.20
CA LYS A 39 -10.38 -6.03 -17.64
C LYS A 39 -10.42 -5.05 -16.47
N GLU A 40 -11.38 -5.23 -15.56
CA GLU A 40 -11.51 -4.39 -14.38
C GLU A 40 -10.36 -4.58 -13.38
N VAL A 41 -9.89 -5.81 -13.16
CA VAL A 41 -8.73 -6.10 -12.32
C VAL A 41 -7.48 -5.41 -12.88
N TYR A 42 -7.26 -5.51 -14.20
CA TYR A 42 -6.11 -4.86 -14.84
C TYR A 42 -6.15 -3.34 -14.69
N ILE A 43 -7.30 -2.71 -14.80
CA ILE A 43 -7.45 -1.25 -14.71
C ILE A 43 -7.48 -0.80 -13.23
N LYS A 44 -8.43 -1.33 -12.44
CA LYS A 44 -8.72 -0.84 -11.08
C LYS A 44 -7.73 -1.33 -10.03
N HIS A 45 -6.99 -2.42 -10.32
CA HIS A 45 -6.01 -2.94 -9.40
C HIS A 45 -4.58 -2.82 -9.91
N PHE A 46 -4.26 -3.34 -11.11
CA PHE A 46 -2.87 -3.35 -11.56
C PHE A 46 -2.40 -1.97 -12.00
N GLU A 47 -3.12 -1.29 -12.88
CA GLU A 47 -2.78 0.06 -13.34
C GLU A 47 -2.77 1.06 -12.19
N ASP A 48 -3.79 1.02 -11.32
CA ASP A 48 -3.85 1.85 -10.11
C ASP A 48 -2.64 1.62 -9.20
N SER A 49 -2.25 0.36 -8.96
CA SER A 49 -1.07 0.02 -8.14
C SER A 49 0.23 0.55 -8.76
N LEU A 50 0.39 0.40 -10.07
CA LEU A 50 1.59 0.79 -10.80
C LEU A 50 1.73 2.31 -10.98
N SER A 51 0.64 3.07 -10.83
CA SER A 51 0.61 4.52 -11.04
C SER A 51 1.53 5.31 -10.10
N GLY A 52 1.91 4.72 -8.97
CA GLY A 52 2.82 5.32 -8.00
C GLY A 52 4.25 4.76 -8.03
N ALA A 53 4.58 3.86 -8.97
CA ALA A 53 5.86 3.15 -9.00
C ALA A 53 7.10 4.08 -9.04
N GLU A 54 6.95 5.23 -9.63
CA GLU A 54 8.01 6.25 -9.76
C GLU A 54 8.42 6.90 -8.44
N PHE A 55 7.53 6.86 -7.42
CA PHE A 55 7.79 7.46 -6.10
C PHE A 55 8.55 6.54 -5.16
N PHE A 56 8.74 5.28 -5.51
CA PHE A 56 9.50 4.33 -4.68
C PHE A 56 10.99 4.42 -5.02
N PRO A 57 11.85 4.81 -4.05
CA PRO A 57 13.30 4.83 -4.26
C PRO A 57 13.84 3.45 -4.67
N GLU A 58 14.94 3.44 -5.42
CA GLU A 58 15.59 2.20 -5.83
C GLU A 58 16.06 1.40 -4.60
N GLY A 59 15.81 0.08 -4.61
CA GLY A 59 16.17 -0.83 -3.54
C GLY A 59 15.45 -0.60 -2.21
N ALA A 60 14.39 0.23 -2.19
CA ALA A 60 13.73 0.63 -0.95
C ALA A 60 13.16 -0.56 -0.16
N LYS A 61 13.30 -0.50 1.17
CA LYS A 61 12.54 -1.30 2.13
C LYS A 61 11.14 -0.72 2.27
N VAL A 62 10.14 -1.45 1.81
CA VAL A 62 8.74 -1.03 1.76
C VAL A 62 7.91 -1.86 2.75
N ILE A 63 7.08 -1.19 3.56
CA ILE A 63 6.02 -1.86 4.29
C ILE A 63 4.66 -1.46 3.72
N GLU A 64 3.81 -2.44 3.40
CA GLU A 64 2.40 -2.20 3.07
C GLU A 64 1.51 -2.51 4.25
N ILE A 65 0.64 -1.59 4.62
CA ILE A 65 -0.31 -1.73 5.72
C ILE A 65 -1.68 -2.13 5.20
N GLY A 66 -2.19 -3.29 5.70
CA GLY A 66 -3.49 -3.81 5.29
C GLY A 66 -3.50 -4.33 3.85
N SER A 67 -2.55 -5.19 3.52
CA SER A 67 -2.27 -5.64 2.16
C SER A 67 -3.42 -6.37 1.45
N GLY A 68 -4.34 -6.98 2.20
CA GLY A 68 -5.56 -7.57 1.66
C GLY A 68 -5.33 -8.53 0.50
N GLY A 69 -5.72 -8.13 -0.69
CA GLY A 69 -5.51 -8.87 -1.95
C GLY A 69 -4.11 -8.69 -2.56
N GLY A 70 -3.19 -7.98 -1.89
CA GLY A 70 -1.82 -7.73 -2.36
C GLY A 70 -1.68 -6.48 -3.23
N PHE A 71 -2.46 -5.43 -2.94
CA PHE A 71 -2.47 -4.18 -3.70
C PHE A 71 -2.17 -2.96 -2.82
N PRO A 72 -1.12 -2.18 -3.16
CA PRO A 72 -0.39 -2.14 -4.43
C PRO A 72 0.84 -3.06 -4.52
N SER A 73 1.25 -3.79 -3.47
CA SER A 73 2.58 -4.42 -3.37
C SER A 73 2.88 -5.46 -4.44
N ILE A 74 1.96 -6.38 -4.76
CA ILE A 74 2.26 -7.45 -5.71
C ILE A 74 2.49 -6.91 -7.14
N PRO A 75 1.64 -6.05 -7.71
CA PRO A 75 1.94 -5.42 -8.99
C PRO A 75 3.22 -4.58 -8.97
N LEU A 76 3.48 -3.85 -7.87
CA LEU A 76 4.73 -3.10 -7.70
C LEU A 76 5.94 -4.03 -7.68
N LYS A 77 5.93 -5.12 -6.90
CA LYS A 77 7.03 -6.09 -6.84
C LYS A 77 7.27 -6.76 -8.19
N ILE A 78 6.23 -7.01 -8.99
CA ILE A 78 6.37 -7.53 -10.35
C ILE A 78 7.07 -6.52 -11.26
N SER A 79 6.76 -5.22 -11.14
CA SER A 79 7.34 -4.19 -11.99
C SER A 79 8.71 -3.70 -11.51
N ARG A 80 8.97 -3.79 -10.21
CA ARG A 80 10.12 -3.29 -9.47
C ARG A 80 10.66 -4.41 -8.57
N ASP A 81 11.40 -5.36 -9.12
CA ASP A 81 11.99 -6.49 -8.41
C ASP A 81 13.11 -6.09 -7.44
N ASP A 82 13.63 -4.88 -7.59
CA ASP A 82 14.57 -4.23 -6.68
C ASP A 82 13.97 -3.91 -5.30
N LEU A 83 12.65 -3.73 -5.18
CA LEU A 83 12.01 -3.35 -3.92
C LEU A 83 11.91 -4.55 -2.94
N ASN A 84 12.16 -4.26 -1.65
CA ASN A 84 12.06 -5.23 -0.56
C ASN A 84 10.73 -5.01 0.17
N PHE A 85 9.78 -5.95 0.03
CA PHE A 85 8.43 -5.80 0.58
C PHE A 85 8.20 -6.57 1.87
N THR A 86 7.68 -5.87 2.87
CA THR A 86 7.04 -6.44 4.06
C THR A 86 5.55 -6.11 4.01
N LEU A 87 4.67 -7.11 3.95
CA LEU A 87 3.23 -6.97 3.91
C LEU A 87 2.64 -7.23 5.29
N LEU A 88 1.99 -6.24 5.88
CA LEU A 88 1.33 -6.37 7.18
C LEU A 88 -0.19 -6.48 7.01
N GLU A 89 -0.73 -7.63 7.39
CA GLU A 89 -2.17 -7.94 7.26
C GLU A 89 -2.70 -8.57 8.56
N ALA A 90 -3.86 -8.11 9.00
CA ALA A 90 -4.45 -8.57 10.26
C ALA A 90 -5.17 -9.93 10.16
N THR A 91 -5.60 -10.31 8.96
CA THR A 91 -6.40 -11.51 8.72
C THR A 91 -5.52 -12.71 8.34
N GLY A 92 -5.43 -13.72 9.20
CA GLY A 92 -4.55 -14.88 9.01
C GLY A 92 -4.73 -15.58 7.65
N LYS A 93 -5.99 -15.80 7.20
CA LYS A 93 -6.27 -16.40 5.88
C LYS A 93 -5.70 -15.57 4.72
N LYS A 94 -5.74 -14.23 4.82
CA LYS A 94 -5.14 -13.35 3.81
C LYS A 94 -3.61 -13.37 3.87
N CYS A 95 -3.02 -13.49 5.06
CA CYS A 95 -1.57 -13.67 5.19
C CYS A 95 -1.09 -14.96 4.51
N GLU A 96 -1.80 -16.07 4.70
CA GLU A 96 -1.47 -17.33 4.03
C GLU A 96 -1.59 -17.23 2.51
N TYR A 97 -2.64 -16.57 2.02
CA TYR A 97 -2.80 -16.26 0.60
C TYR A 97 -1.62 -15.46 0.06
N LEU A 98 -1.23 -14.38 0.74
CA LEU A 98 -0.12 -13.51 0.34
C LEU A 98 1.21 -14.28 0.30
N LYS A 99 1.50 -15.11 1.31
CA LYS A 99 2.70 -15.97 1.35
C LYS A 99 2.75 -16.93 0.16
N LYS A 100 1.68 -17.70 -0.04
CA LYS A 100 1.57 -18.65 -1.16
C LYS A 100 1.65 -17.95 -2.51
N THR A 101 1.10 -16.75 -2.63
CA THR A 101 1.18 -15.94 -3.85
C THR A 101 2.61 -15.52 -4.15
N GLY A 102 3.34 -15.02 -3.14
CA GLY A 102 4.75 -14.66 -3.29
C GLY A 102 5.61 -15.86 -3.71
N GLU A 103 5.42 -17.02 -3.08
CA GLU A 103 6.10 -18.28 -3.43
C GLU A 103 5.79 -18.71 -4.89
N LYS A 104 4.51 -18.73 -5.28
CA LYS A 104 4.08 -19.07 -6.64
C LYS A 104 4.65 -18.12 -7.70
N LEU A 105 4.79 -16.83 -7.37
CA LEU A 105 5.36 -15.82 -8.27
C LEU A 105 6.90 -15.79 -8.23
N GLY A 106 7.53 -16.53 -7.31
CA GLY A 106 8.98 -16.62 -7.17
C GLY A 106 9.64 -15.36 -6.61
N PHE A 107 8.91 -14.61 -5.77
CA PHE A 107 9.44 -13.39 -5.17
C PHE A 107 10.56 -13.66 -4.20
N LYS A 108 11.62 -12.85 -4.28
CA LYS A 108 12.66 -12.69 -3.26
C LYS A 108 12.39 -11.39 -2.50
N ASP A 109 12.97 -11.26 -1.31
CA ASP A 109 12.82 -10.04 -0.49
C ASP A 109 11.35 -9.63 -0.33
N TYR A 110 10.53 -10.61 0.10
CA TYR A 110 9.10 -10.51 0.26
C TYR A 110 8.67 -11.25 1.53
N GLU A 111 8.23 -10.50 2.53
CA GLU A 111 7.83 -11.00 3.84
C GLU A 111 6.36 -10.69 4.10
N VAL A 112 5.65 -11.59 4.79
CA VAL A 112 4.26 -11.36 5.21
C VAL A 112 4.15 -11.53 6.72
N LEU A 113 3.70 -10.46 7.39
CA LEU A 113 3.47 -10.39 8.83
C LEU A 113 1.98 -10.45 9.13
N ASN A 114 1.59 -11.28 10.10
CA ASN A 114 0.22 -11.34 10.58
C ASN A 114 0.06 -10.53 11.87
N GLY A 115 -0.70 -9.45 11.83
CA GLY A 115 -0.99 -8.64 12.99
C GLY A 115 -1.57 -7.28 12.67
N ARG A 116 -1.75 -6.48 13.71
CA ARG A 116 -2.28 -5.12 13.62
C ARG A 116 -1.17 -4.09 13.44
N ALA A 117 -1.45 -3.05 12.64
CA ALA A 117 -0.50 -1.96 12.40
C ALA A 117 -0.13 -1.23 13.69
N GLU A 118 -1.10 -1.03 14.58
CA GLU A 118 -0.88 -0.36 15.85
C GLU A 118 0.02 -1.13 16.82
N ASP A 119 0.06 -2.46 16.73
CA ASP A 119 0.95 -3.28 17.56
C ASP A 119 2.38 -3.29 17.00
N TYR A 120 2.51 -3.54 15.69
CA TYR A 120 3.80 -3.53 15.02
C TYR A 120 4.45 -2.14 14.96
N GLY A 121 3.64 -1.07 14.82
CA GLY A 121 4.13 0.32 14.81
C GLY A 121 4.73 0.79 16.15
N LYS A 122 4.46 0.06 17.24
CA LYS A 122 5.10 0.25 18.56
C LYS A 122 6.33 -0.62 18.76
N ASN A 123 6.46 -1.70 18.00
CA ASN A 123 7.57 -2.65 18.14
C ASN A 123 8.87 -2.04 17.59
N PRO A 124 9.94 -1.94 18.40
CA PRO A 124 11.23 -1.36 17.98
C PRO A 124 11.89 -2.03 16.77
N LEU A 125 11.53 -3.30 16.48
CA LEU A 125 12.04 -4.02 15.32
C LEU A 125 11.49 -3.49 13.99
N TYR A 126 10.32 -2.83 14.02
CA TYR A 126 9.62 -2.35 12.82
C TYR A 126 9.44 -0.82 12.81
N ARG A 127 9.33 -0.21 14.01
CA ARG A 127 9.14 1.23 14.13
C ARG A 127 10.31 2.00 13.52
N GLU A 128 10.00 2.91 12.58
CA GLU A 128 10.99 3.78 11.91
C GLU A 128 12.14 2.99 11.23
N LYS A 129 11.82 1.85 10.62
CA LYS A 129 12.79 0.96 9.96
C LYS A 129 12.65 0.89 8.44
N PHE A 130 11.57 1.45 7.87
CA PHE A 130 11.29 1.34 6.45
C PHE A 130 11.58 2.65 5.71
N ASP A 131 12.04 2.53 4.47
CA ASP A 131 12.21 3.65 3.56
C ASP A 131 10.87 4.20 3.11
N VAL A 132 9.91 3.29 2.89
CA VAL A 132 8.56 3.63 2.45
C VAL A 132 7.53 2.84 3.26
N ALA A 133 6.48 3.53 3.73
CA ALA A 133 5.22 2.88 4.09
C ALA A 133 4.16 3.22 3.05
N THR A 134 3.37 2.23 2.64
CA THR A 134 2.28 2.42 1.68
C THR A 134 1.01 1.73 2.12
N ALA A 135 -0.13 2.20 1.63
CA ALA A 135 -1.42 1.56 1.83
C ALA A 135 -2.43 2.00 0.79
N ARG A 136 -3.40 1.11 0.50
CA ARG A 136 -4.54 1.37 -0.38
C ARG A 136 -5.85 0.88 0.27
N ALA A 137 -6.88 1.74 0.27
CA ALA A 137 -8.26 1.38 0.70
C ALA A 137 -8.41 0.85 2.15
N VAL A 138 -7.55 1.27 3.09
CA VAL A 138 -7.58 0.80 4.49
C VAL A 138 -8.43 1.68 5.39
N ALA A 139 -8.28 3.01 5.31
CA ALA A 139 -8.95 3.98 6.18
C ALA A 139 -8.95 5.39 5.54
N ARG A 140 -9.66 6.34 6.18
CA ARG A 140 -9.50 7.78 5.87
C ARG A 140 -8.05 8.20 6.12
N LEU A 141 -7.58 9.22 5.42
CA LEU A 141 -6.16 9.57 5.34
C LEU A 141 -5.54 9.94 6.71
N ASN A 142 -6.27 10.63 7.60
CA ASN A 142 -5.81 10.94 8.95
C ASN A 142 -5.54 9.68 9.78
N SER A 143 -6.47 8.72 9.77
CA SER A 143 -6.29 7.42 10.45
C SER A 143 -5.22 6.57 9.76
N LEU A 144 -5.17 6.62 8.44
CA LEU A 144 -4.20 5.89 7.63
C LEU A 144 -2.77 6.36 7.93
N ALA A 145 -2.57 7.67 8.06
CA ALA A 145 -1.29 8.24 8.44
C ALA A 145 -0.81 7.69 9.79
N GLU A 146 -1.71 7.58 10.78
CA GLU A 146 -1.36 7.03 12.09
C GLU A 146 -0.98 5.55 12.03
N TYR A 147 -1.54 4.77 11.09
CA TYR A 147 -1.14 3.38 10.86
C TYR A 147 0.17 3.23 10.10
N CYS A 148 0.50 4.16 9.20
CA CYS A 148 1.64 4.01 8.28
C CYS A 148 2.90 4.75 8.74
N VAL A 149 2.77 6.01 9.19
CA VAL A 149 3.91 6.89 9.47
C VAL A 149 4.85 6.37 10.56
N PRO A 150 4.37 5.67 11.62
CA PRO A 150 5.27 5.11 12.65
C PRO A 150 6.30 4.10 12.12
N PHE A 151 6.09 3.50 10.97
CA PHE A 151 7.05 2.57 10.35
C PHE A 151 8.14 3.26 9.54
N VAL A 152 7.88 4.49 9.10
CA VAL A 152 8.77 5.25 8.19
C VAL A 152 9.93 5.85 8.97
N LYS A 153 11.16 5.61 8.52
CA LYS A 153 12.35 6.29 9.07
C LYS A 153 12.35 7.78 8.72
N VAL A 154 13.05 8.61 9.49
CA VAL A 154 13.26 10.03 9.13
C VAL A 154 13.98 10.10 7.77
N GLY A 155 13.49 10.94 6.87
CA GLY A 155 13.91 11.03 5.48
C GLY A 155 13.18 10.09 4.52
N GLY A 156 12.45 9.09 5.03
CA GLY A 156 11.63 8.16 4.24
C GLY A 156 10.27 8.74 3.84
N LEU A 157 9.45 7.93 3.17
CA LEU A 157 8.20 8.35 2.54
C LEU A 157 6.99 7.56 3.04
N PHE A 158 5.87 8.24 3.23
CA PHE A 158 4.55 7.65 3.30
C PHE A 158 3.83 7.90 1.96
N ILE A 159 3.48 6.83 1.24
CA ILE A 159 2.82 6.89 -0.06
C ILE A 159 1.40 6.34 0.06
N ALA A 160 0.40 7.21 -0.10
CA ALA A 160 -1.02 6.89 0.05
C ALA A 160 -1.71 6.84 -1.31
N TYR A 161 -2.36 5.70 -1.62
CA TYR A 161 -3.22 5.53 -2.80
C TYR A 161 -4.66 5.85 -2.44
N LYS A 162 -5.25 6.83 -3.16
CA LYS A 162 -6.59 7.34 -2.89
C LYS A 162 -7.43 7.54 -4.17
N GLY A 163 -8.74 7.53 -4.01
CA GLY A 163 -9.67 8.01 -5.02
C GLY A 163 -9.77 9.53 -5.03
N ASP A 164 -10.98 10.07 -5.17
CA ASP A 164 -11.21 11.49 -4.96
C ASP A 164 -11.19 11.78 -3.45
N ALA A 165 -10.13 12.44 -2.98
CA ALA A 165 -9.80 12.55 -1.56
C ALA A 165 -9.42 13.99 -1.16
N GLU A 166 -9.89 15.01 -1.86
CA GLU A 166 -9.54 16.41 -1.57
C GLU A 166 -9.90 16.82 -0.13
N GLU A 167 -11.08 16.40 0.33
CA GLU A 167 -11.51 16.66 1.71
C GLU A 167 -10.66 15.88 2.72
N GLU A 168 -10.37 14.59 2.45
CA GLU A 168 -9.53 13.77 3.32
C GLU A 168 -8.10 14.34 3.47
N ILE A 169 -7.56 14.93 2.41
CA ILE A 169 -6.24 15.55 2.42
C ILE A 169 -6.23 16.75 3.38
N ARG A 170 -7.23 17.62 3.29
CA ARG A 170 -7.36 18.78 4.19
C ARG A 170 -7.55 18.36 5.64
N GLU A 171 -8.41 17.37 5.90
CA GLU A 171 -8.64 16.83 7.24
C GLU A 171 -7.40 16.18 7.85
N ALA A 172 -6.50 15.64 7.01
CA ALA A 172 -5.32 14.93 7.46
C ALA A 172 -4.11 15.84 7.74
N GLU A 173 -4.13 17.10 7.34
CA GLU A 173 -2.97 18.01 7.47
C GLU A 173 -2.39 18.03 8.87
N LYS A 174 -3.24 18.19 9.90
CA LYS A 174 -2.80 18.18 11.29
C LYS A 174 -2.21 16.82 11.71
N ALA A 175 -2.87 15.71 11.30
CA ALA A 175 -2.37 14.37 11.59
C ALA A 175 -0.98 14.14 10.97
N ILE A 176 -0.80 14.52 9.72
CA ILE A 176 0.48 14.43 8.99
C ILE A 176 1.58 15.19 9.74
N GLY A 177 1.31 16.44 10.13
CA GLY A 177 2.27 17.28 10.88
C GLY A 177 2.61 16.72 12.27
N VAL A 178 1.60 16.29 13.04
CA VAL A 178 1.77 15.68 14.37
C VAL A 178 2.61 14.40 14.28
N LEU A 179 2.35 13.56 13.29
CA LEU A 179 3.08 12.29 13.09
C LEU A 179 4.50 12.48 12.54
N GLY A 180 4.86 13.70 12.16
CA GLY A 180 6.21 14.03 11.73
C GLY A 180 6.44 14.02 10.23
N CYS A 181 5.40 14.21 9.43
CA CYS A 181 5.49 14.26 7.97
C CYS A 181 5.06 15.62 7.40
N GLU A 182 5.45 15.86 6.15
CA GLU A 182 4.98 16.95 5.30
C GLU A 182 4.64 16.43 3.91
N LYS A 183 3.65 17.02 3.22
CA LYS A 183 3.31 16.66 1.86
C LYS A 183 4.36 17.22 0.91
N VAL A 184 4.95 16.35 0.07
CA VAL A 184 5.98 16.74 -0.90
C VAL A 184 5.54 16.57 -2.34
N GLU A 185 4.60 15.65 -2.62
CA GLU A 185 4.17 15.40 -4.00
C GLU A 185 2.71 14.91 -4.02
N GLU A 186 2.01 15.17 -5.11
CA GLU A 186 0.68 14.64 -5.38
C GLU A 186 0.50 14.44 -6.87
N LYS A 187 0.29 13.19 -7.29
CA LYS A 187 -0.07 12.83 -8.66
C LYS A 187 -1.56 12.58 -8.75
N VAL A 188 -2.26 13.40 -9.55
CA VAL A 188 -3.68 13.24 -9.85
C VAL A 188 -3.84 12.73 -11.28
N PHE A 189 -4.59 11.64 -11.45
CA PHE A 189 -4.81 11.03 -12.76
C PHE A 189 -6.18 10.38 -12.84
N LYS A 190 -6.58 9.96 -14.04
CA LYS A 190 -7.79 9.16 -14.28
C LYS A 190 -7.36 7.76 -14.73
N LEU A 191 -7.90 6.74 -14.09
CA LEU A 191 -7.86 5.38 -14.62
C LEU A 191 -8.85 5.34 -15.78
N SER A 192 -8.48 5.12 -16.98
CA SER A 192 -9.32 5.18 -18.17
C SER A 192 -10.61 6.05 -18.05
N GLU A 193 -11.31 6.38 -19.11
CA GLU A 193 -12.33 7.43 -19.12
C GLU A 193 -13.50 7.24 -18.13
N ASN A 194 -13.77 6.00 -17.68
CA ASN A 194 -14.96 5.67 -16.90
C ASN A 194 -14.69 5.28 -15.42
N TYR A 195 -13.45 5.24 -14.97
CA TYR A 195 -13.12 4.67 -13.64
C TYR A 195 -12.74 5.69 -12.56
N GLY A 196 -13.00 6.97 -12.84
CA GLY A 196 -12.90 8.05 -11.88
C GLY A 196 -11.46 8.54 -11.62
N LYS A 197 -11.39 9.57 -10.79
CA LYS A 197 -10.17 10.25 -10.38
C LYS A 197 -9.40 9.39 -9.36
N ARG A 198 -8.08 9.39 -9.47
CA ARG A 198 -7.16 8.74 -8.53
C ARG A 198 -6.06 9.70 -8.12
N ARG A 199 -5.51 9.43 -6.95
CA ARG A 199 -4.41 10.22 -6.38
C ARG A 199 -3.37 9.30 -5.78
N VAL A 200 -2.11 9.58 -6.03
CA VAL A 200 -0.99 9.09 -5.23
C VAL A 200 -0.41 10.29 -4.51
N ILE A 201 -0.41 10.25 -3.19
CA ILE A 201 0.03 11.35 -2.34
C ILE A 201 1.28 10.90 -1.62
N VAL A 202 2.34 11.71 -1.70
CA VAL A 202 3.64 11.42 -1.09
C VAL A 202 3.91 12.40 0.05
N TYR A 203 4.14 11.83 1.22
CA TYR A 203 4.54 12.56 2.42
C TYR A 203 5.95 12.15 2.81
N LYS A 204 6.82 13.14 3.06
CA LYS A 204 8.17 12.92 3.55
C LYS A 204 8.21 12.98 5.07
N LYS A 205 8.83 11.98 5.70
CA LYS A 205 9.07 11.97 7.14
C LYS A 205 10.21 12.93 7.50
N VAL A 206 9.93 13.99 8.24
CA VAL A 206 10.90 15.06 8.60
C VAL A 206 11.33 15.02 10.05
N LYS A 207 10.58 14.34 10.92
CA LYS A 207 10.93 14.13 12.34
C LYS A 207 10.35 12.81 12.85
N ASN A 208 10.86 12.31 13.97
CA ASN A 208 10.35 11.11 14.62
C ASN A 208 8.88 11.24 14.99
N THR A 209 8.12 10.16 14.84
CA THR A 209 6.73 10.08 15.31
C THR A 209 6.72 10.05 16.84
N PRO A 210 5.90 10.88 17.51
CA PRO A 210 5.78 10.86 18.97
C PRO A 210 5.44 9.45 19.50
N PRO A 211 5.98 9.05 20.67
CA PRO A 211 5.91 7.68 21.17
C PRO A 211 4.49 7.19 21.47
N GLU A 212 3.54 8.10 21.76
CA GLU A 212 2.14 7.76 21.95
C GLU A 212 1.42 7.24 20.70
N TYR A 213 1.97 7.47 19.49
CA TYR A 213 1.42 6.99 18.24
C TYR A 213 2.16 5.74 17.71
N PRO A 214 1.45 4.78 17.13
CA PRO A 214 -0.02 4.71 16.97
C PRO A 214 -0.72 4.43 18.30
N ARG A 215 -1.91 5.02 18.52
CA ARG A 215 -2.62 4.94 19.80
C ARG A 215 -3.18 3.57 20.13
N GLY A 216 -3.71 2.86 19.15
CA GLY A 216 -4.30 1.54 19.31
C GLY A 216 -5.75 1.55 19.85
N ASN A 217 -6.31 0.33 20.00
CA ASN A 217 -7.68 0.11 20.46
C ASN A 217 -8.76 0.80 19.60
N GLY A 218 -8.47 1.02 18.31
CA GLY A 218 -9.35 1.66 17.36
C GLY A 218 -9.52 3.17 17.54
N LYS A 219 -8.71 3.81 18.39
CA LYS A 219 -8.75 5.27 18.62
C LYS A 219 -8.47 6.03 17.33
N GLU A 220 -7.62 5.51 16.46
CA GLU A 220 -7.24 6.08 15.17
C GLU A 220 -8.47 6.34 14.29
N LYS A 221 -9.47 5.43 14.33
CA LYS A 221 -10.72 5.55 13.57
C LYS A 221 -11.81 6.27 14.34
N LYS A 222 -11.96 5.97 15.64
CA LYS A 222 -13.04 6.53 16.47
C LYS A 222 -12.82 8.00 16.82
N ASN A 223 -11.57 8.39 16.99
CA ASN A 223 -11.17 9.75 17.35
C ASN A 223 -9.90 10.14 16.59
N PRO A 224 -9.98 10.30 15.25
CA PRO A 224 -8.81 10.65 14.43
C PRO A 224 -8.20 11.99 14.85
N ILE A 225 -6.91 12.16 14.63
CA ILE A 225 -6.21 13.43 14.84
C ILE A 225 -6.82 14.46 13.89
N LYS A 226 -7.37 15.56 14.46
CA LYS A 226 -8.04 16.64 13.74
C LYS A 226 -7.38 17.97 14.04
#